data_391b1c08b02d0dcfaeee5e4565f60759
#
_entry.id   391b1c08b02d0dcfaeee5e4565f60759
#
_cell.length_a   1.000
_cell.length_b   1.000
_cell.length_c   1.000
_cell.angle_alpha   90.00
_cell.angle_beta   90.00
_cell.angle_gamma   90.00
#
_symmetry.space_group_name_H-M   'P 1'
#
loop_
_entity.id
_entity.type
_entity.pdbx_description
1 polymer ?
#
loop_
_entity_poly.entity_id
_entity_poly.type
_entity_poly.pdbx_seq_one_letter_code
_entity_poly.pdbx_strand_id
1 'polypeptide(L)'
;MHYNEYTLPNGLRIIHEPTLSKVAYCGFAIDAGTRDEAEHEQGMAHFVEHLIFKGTEKRKAWHILNRMENVGGDLNAYTNKEETVVYSAFLTEHLERALELLGDIVFHSTFPQHEIEKETEVIIDEIQSYEDTPSELIFDDFEDMIFRNHPLGRNILGKPELLRSFRTEDVLSFTRRFYQPGNMVFFVQGQYDFRRIIRLAEKYLSDVPAGEVNSRRVPPPLYAPEHLMVAKDTHQAHVMIGSRGYNAYDDKRTALYLLNNILGGPGMNSKLNVSLRERRGLVYNVESNLTSYTDTGAFCIYSVSYTHLTLPTILRV
;
A
#
# COMPACT_ATOMS: atom_id res chain seq x y z
N MET A 1 7.29 17.57 15.51
CA MET A 1 5.85 17.25 15.52
C MET A 1 5.51 16.71 16.89
N HIS A 2 4.39 17.08 17.45
CA HIS A 2 3.95 16.63 18.78
C HIS A 2 2.73 15.75 18.58
N TYR A 3 2.86 14.45 18.86
CA TYR A 3 1.77 13.49 18.80
C TYR A 3 1.26 13.20 20.20
N ASN A 4 -0.04 12.96 20.31
CA ASN A 4 -0.65 12.40 21.51
C ASN A 4 -0.84 10.90 21.29
N GLU A 5 -0.54 10.07 22.30
CA GLU A 5 -0.62 8.62 22.22
C GLU A 5 -1.40 8.05 23.39
N TYR A 6 -2.18 6.99 23.11
CA TYR A 6 -2.90 6.20 24.10
C TYR A 6 -3.08 4.78 23.61
N THR A 7 -3.08 3.81 24.52
CA THR A 7 -3.35 2.41 24.17
C THR A 7 -4.58 1.93 24.92
N LEU A 8 -5.56 1.41 24.17
CA LEU A 8 -6.76 0.78 24.74
C LEU A 8 -6.40 -0.53 25.47
N PRO A 9 -7.24 -1.00 26.43
CA PRO A 9 -7.01 -2.26 27.14
C PRO A 9 -6.87 -3.49 26.23
N ASN A 10 -7.47 -3.47 25.02
CA ASN A 10 -7.34 -4.53 24.03
C ASN A 10 -6.06 -4.46 23.17
N GLY A 11 -5.18 -3.51 23.45
CA GLY A 11 -3.90 -3.34 22.75
C GLY A 11 -3.93 -2.40 21.54
N LEU A 12 -5.08 -1.86 21.14
CA LEU A 12 -5.16 -0.90 20.05
C LEU A 12 -4.47 0.41 20.44
N ARG A 13 -3.47 0.79 19.67
CA ARG A 13 -2.76 2.07 19.83
C ARG A 13 -3.50 3.18 19.11
N ILE A 14 -3.64 4.33 19.75
CA ILE A 14 -4.25 5.53 19.19
C ILE A 14 -3.19 6.61 19.09
N ILE A 15 -3.03 7.18 17.91
CA ILE A 15 -2.14 8.32 17.66
C ILE A 15 -2.95 9.50 17.16
N HIS A 16 -2.73 10.66 17.75
CA HIS A 16 -3.40 11.90 17.34
C HIS A 16 -2.37 12.97 17.00
N GLU A 17 -2.47 13.49 15.78
CA GLU A 17 -1.76 14.69 15.34
C GLU A 17 -2.72 15.89 15.37
N PRO A 18 -2.56 16.83 16.33
CA PRO A 18 -3.39 18.03 16.37
C PRO A 18 -3.03 18.98 15.22
N THR A 19 -4.04 19.41 14.47
CA THR A 19 -3.89 20.38 13.38
C THR A 19 -4.93 21.48 13.51
N LEU A 20 -4.74 22.60 12.80
CA LEU A 20 -5.70 23.70 12.74
C LEU A 20 -6.67 23.59 11.55
N SER A 21 -6.57 22.54 10.75
CA SER A 21 -7.42 22.29 9.59
C SER A 21 -8.86 21.99 10.03
N LYS A 22 -9.83 22.45 9.22
CA LYS A 22 -11.23 22.04 9.33
C LYS A 22 -11.49 20.68 8.71
N VAL A 23 -10.58 20.20 7.85
CA VAL A 23 -10.58 18.83 7.33
C VAL A 23 -9.77 17.99 8.28
N ALA A 24 -10.34 16.86 8.66
CA ALA A 24 -9.75 15.86 9.52
C ALA A 24 -9.63 14.52 8.78
N TYR A 25 -8.71 13.71 9.24
CA TYR A 25 -8.51 12.34 8.78
C TYR A 25 -8.52 11.41 9.97
N CYS A 26 -9.12 10.25 9.83
CA CYS A 26 -8.89 9.14 10.75
C CYS A 26 -8.92 7.82 10.02
N GLY A 27 -8.27 6.81 10.59
CA GLY A 27 -8.19 5.50 9.96
C GLY A 27 -7.43 4.49 10.79
N PHE A 28 -7.39 3.28 10.27
CA PHE A 28 -6.59 2.19 10.79
C PHE A 28 -5.42 1.95 9.84
N ALA A 29 -4.21 1.94 10.38
CA ALA A 29 -3.02 1.42 9.72
C ALA A 29 -2.74 0.03 10.30
N ILE A 30 -2.89 -1.00 9.49
CA ILE A 30 -2.78 -2.41 9.85
C ILE A 30 -1.41 -2.89 9.39
N ASP A 31 -0.61 -3.46 10.29
CA ASP A 31 0.71 -4.02 9.98
C ASP A 31 0.57 -5.38 9.29
N ALA A 32 -0.04 -5.38 8.13
CA ALA A 32 -0.22 -6.50 7.23
C ALA A 32 -0.40 -6.03 5.79
N GLY A 33 0.39 -6.57 4.90
CA GLY A 33 0.35 -6.33 3.47
C GLY A 33 0.63 -7.61 2.70
N THR A 34 0.90 -7.50 1.41
CA THR A 34 1.12 -8.67 0.56
C THR A 34 2.38 -9.47 0.91
N ARG A 35 3.32 -8.86 1.63
CA ARG A 35 4.48 -9.55 2.17
C ARG A 35 4.12 -10.61 3.23
N ASP A 36 3.02 -10.43 3.93
CA ASP A 36 2.60 -11.27 5.06
C ASP A 36 1.71 -12.45 4.62
N GLU A 37 1.41 -12.55 3.33
CA GLU A 37 0.62 -13.60 2.73
C GLU A 37 1.38 -14.93 2.64
N ALA A 38 0.70 -16.04 2.93
CA ALA A 38 1.19 -17.37 2.62
C ALA A 38 1.25 -17.60 1.09
N GLU A 39 1.90 -18.68 0.65
CA GLU A 39 2.07 -18.96 -0.79
C GLU A 39 0.71 -19.13 -1.52
N HIS A 40 -0.28 -19.68 -0.84
CA HIS A 40 -1.63 -19.90 -1.39
C HIS A 40 -2.58 -18.71 -1.20
N GLU A 41 -2.10 -17.61 -0.59
CA GLU A 41 -2.88 -16.41 -0.29
C GLU A 41 -2.45 -15.19 -1.13
N GLN A 42 -1.59 -15.39 -2.15
CA GLN A 42 -1.09 -14.26 -2.93
C GLN A 42 -2.22 -13.44 -3.55
N GLY A 43 -2.25 -12.15 -3.22
CA GLY A 43 -3.31 -11.20 -3.56
C GLY A 43 -4.39 -11.01 -2.49
N MET A 44 -4.35 -11.75 -1.36
CA MET A 44 -5.39 -11.70 -0.34
C MET A 44 -5.48 -10.34 0.35
N ALA A 45 -4.35 -9.68 0.62
CA ALA A 45 -4.36 -8.38 1.29
C ALA A 45 -5.06 -7.32 0.44
N HIS A 46 -4.77 -7.26 -0.86
CA HIS A 46 -5.45 -6.39 -1.81
C HIS A 46 -6.92 -6.80 -2.00
N PHE A 47 -7.20 -8.09 -2.03
CA PHE A 47 -8.56 -8.61 -2.13
C PHE A 47 -9.43 -8.20 -0.94
N VAL A 48 -8.89 -8.22 0.28
CA VAL A 48 -9.56 -7.71 1.49
C VAL A 48 -9.86 -6.23 1.37
N GLU A 49 -8.96 -5.44 0.82
CA GLU A 49 -9.18 -4.00 0.57
C GLU A 49 -10.44 -3.76 -0.28
N HIS A 50 -10.61 -4.49 -1.39
CA HIS A 50 -11.81 -4.40 -2.23
C HIS A 50 -13.08 -4.85 -1.50
N LEU A 51 -12.96 -5.89 -0.68
CA LEU A 51 -14.10 -6.51 -0.01
C LEU A 51 -14.57 -5.81 1.26
N ILE A 52 -13.69 -5.01 1.91
CA ILE A 52 -13.99 -4.41 3.22
C ILE A 52 -15.19 -3.45 3.17
N PHE A 53 -15.54 -2.93 1.99
CA PHE A 53 -16.68 -2.04 1.76
C PHE A 53 -17.96 -2.75 1.32
N LYS A 54 -17.95 -4.09 1.18
CA LYS A 54 -19.07 -4.86 0.58
C LYS A 54 -20.12 -5.34 1.57
N GLY A 55 -19.93 -5.15 2.85
CA GLY A 55 -20.92 -5.42 3.88
C GLY A 55 -20.35 -5.81 5.23
N THR A 56 -21.06 -5.39 6.27
CA THR A 56 -20.79 -5.78 7.66
C THR A 56 -21.99 -6.51 8.24
N GLU A 57 -21.90 -6.99 9.48
CA GLU A 57 -23.04 -7.55 10.20
C GLU A 57 -24.22 -6.57 10.31
N LYS A 58 -23.95 -5.25 10.34
CA LYS A 58 -24.95 -4.18 10.52
C LYS A 58 -25.32 -3.46 9.24
N ARG A 59 -24.44 -3.46 8.21
CA ARG A 59 -24.57 -2.61 7.03
C ARG A 59 -24.39 -3.37 5.74
N LYS A 60 -25.23 -3.05 4.75
CA LYS A 60 -25.00 -3.41 3.34
C LYS A 60 -24.02 -2.42 2.71
N ALA A 61 -23.37 -2.82 1.62
CA ALA A 61 -22.39 -2.04 0.90
C ALA A 61 -22.81 -0.57 0.65
N TRP A 62 -24.03 -0.36 0.14
CA TRP A 62 -24.49 0.98 -0.15
C TRP A 62 -24.62 1.90 1.09
N HIS A 63 -24.91 1.32 2.28
CA HIS A 63 -24.94 2.09 3.53
C HIS A 63 -23.53 2.49 3.97
N ILE A 64 -22.53 1.64 3.70
CA ILE A 64 -21.12 1.93 3.99
C ILE A 64 -20.65 3.08 3.11
N LEU A 65 -20.81 2.95 1.79
CA LEU A 65 -20.37 3.95 0.80
C LEU A 65 -21.00 5.32 1.07
N ASN A 66 -22.30 5.36 1.26
CA ASN A 66 -23.01 6.65 1.48
C ASN A 66 -22.79 7.24 2.88
N ARG A 67 -22.25 6.50 3.84
CA ARG A 67 -22.17 6.97 5.23
C ARG A 67 -21.34 8.24 5.37
N MET A 68 -20.22 8.33 4.70
CA MET A 68 -19.37 9.53 4.73
C MET A 68 -19.71 10.50 3.60
N GLU A 69 -20.03 10.04 2.42
CA GLU A 69 -20.42 10.89 1.29
C GLU A 69 -21.61 11.79 1.59
N ASN A 70 -22.62 11.32 2.33
CA ASN A 70 -23.78 12.11 2.75
C ASN A 70 -23.45 13.34 3.61
N VAL A 71 -22.23 13.45 4.09
CA VAL A 71 -21.72 14.59 4.87
C VAL A 71 -20.50 15.25 4.21
N GLY A 72 -20.25 14.95 2.92
CA GLY A 72 -19.13 15.49 2.17
C GLY A 72 -17.76 14.93 2.58
N GLY A 73 -17.76 13.74 3.21
CA GLY A 73 -16.54 13.02 3.55
C GLY A 73 -16.22 11.96 2.51
N ASP A 74 -14.97 11.54 2.48
CA ASP A 74 -14.44 10.48 1.64
C ASP A 74 -14.10 9.25 2.50
N LEU A 75 -14.23 8.05 1.93
CA LEU A 75 -13.88 6.77 2.54
C LEU A 75 -13.03 5.99 1.57
N ASN A 76 -11.83 5.60 1.98
CA ASN A 76 -10.86 4.97 1.07
C ASN A 76 -9.98 3.95 1.81
N ALA A 77 -9.27 3.11 1.04
CA ALA A 77 -8.26 2.21 1.54
C ALA A 77 -7.13 2.08 0.53
N TYR A 78 -5.99 1.60 0.97
CA TYR A 78 -4.89 1.15 0.12
C TYR A 78 -4.11 0.03 0.79
N THR A 79 -3.52 -0.82 -0.04
CA THR A 79 -2.65 -1.91 0.37
C THR A 79 -1.28 -1.77 -0.30
N ASN A 80 -0.22 -1.97 0.48
CA ASN A 80 1.12 -2.11 -0.04
C ASN A 80 1.76 -3.43 0.43
N LYS A 81 3.08 -3.56 0.28
CA LYS A 81 3.77 -4.81 0.64
C LYS A 81 3.71 -5.11 2.15
N GLU A 82 3.68 -4.11 3.02
CA GLU A 82 3.81 -4.29 4.47
C GLU A 82 2.65 -3.75 5.30
N GLU A 83 1.74 -2.99 4.70
CA GLU A 83 0.61 -2.40 5.42
C GLU A 83 -0.65 -2.32 4.57
N THR A 84 -1.79 -2.32 5.23
CA THR A 84 -3.09 -1.96 4.68
C THR A 84 -3.64 -0.80 5.51
N VAL A 85 -4.10 0.26 4.85
CA VAL A 85 -4.66 1.43 5.51
C VAL A 85 -6.09 1.64 5.06
N VAL A 86 -7.00 1.77 6.03
CA VAL A 86 -8.42 2.09 5.79
C VAL A 86 -8.73 3.41 6.48
N TYR A 87 -9.16 4.41 5.74
CA TYR A 87 -9.28 5.76 6.28
C TYR A 87 -10.44 6.55 5.69
N SER A 88 -10.77 7.65 6.36
CA SER A 88 -11.73 8.62 5.89
C SER A 88 -11.22 10.04 6.08
N ALA A 89 -11.54 10.91 5.11
CA ALA A 89 -11.36 12.37 5.18
C ALA A 89 -12.73 13.04 5.34
N PHE A 90 -12.84 14.02 6.25
CA PHE A 90 -14.13 14.62 6.57
C PHE A 90 -13.98 15.96 7.29
N LEU A 91 -15.06 16.72 7.43
CA LEU A 91 -15.10 17.91 8.27
C LEU A 91 -15.08 17.53 9.76
N THR A 92 -14.34 18.29 10.57
CA THR A 92 -14.05 17.99 12.00
C THR A 92 -15.25 17.60 12.85
N GLU A 93 -16.46 18.03 12.50
CA GLU A 93 -17.70 17.70 13.23
C GLU A 93 -18.10 16.21 13.11
N HIS A 94 -17.61 15.51 12.09
CA HIS A 94 -18.03 14.13 11.74
C HIS A 94 -17.10 13.03 12.25
N LEU A 95 -16.16 13.31 13.17
CA LEU A 95 -15.22 12.32 13.71
C LEU A 95 -15.92 11.08 14.27
N GLU A 96 -16.98 11.24 15.06
CA GLU A 96 -17.68 10.10 15.66
C GLU A 96 -18.31 9.18 14.60
N ARG A 97 -18.85 9.79 13.52
CA ARG A 97 -19.44 9.08 12.39
C ARG A 97 -18.38 8.26 11.63
N ALA A 98 -17.21 8.85 11.39
CA ALA A 98 -16.11 8.20 10.70
C ALA A 98 -15.51 7.05 11.54
N LEU A 99 -15.23 7.30 12.81
CA LEU A 99 -14.68 6.31 13.74
C LEU A 99 -15.61 5.10 13.88
N GLU A 100 -16.92 5.34 14.07
CA GLU A 100 -17.92 4.27 14.20
C GLU A 100 -18.02 3.44 12.92
N LEU A 101 -17.99 4.07 11.74
CA LEU A 101 -18.00 3.37 10.46
C LEU A 101 -16.73 2.55 10.24
N LEU A 102 -15.56 3.17 10.45
CA LEU A 102 -14.26 2.51 10.27
C LEU A 102 -14.11 1.31 11.21
N GLY A 103 -14.54 1.43 12.47
CA GLY A 103 -14.56 0.30 13.39
C GLY A 103 -15.47 -0.83 12.92
N ASP A 104 -16.65 -0.50 12.37
CA ASP A 104 -17.57 -1.51 11.85
C ASP A 104 -17.00 -2.25 10.64
N ILE A 105 -16.42 -1.54 9.66
CA ILE A 105 -15.87 -2.18 8.46
C ILE A 105 -14.58 -2.96 8.72
N VAL A 106 -13.73 -2.51 9.65
CA VAL A 106 -12.46 -3.19 9.94
C VAL A 106 -12.68 -4.46 10.77
N PHE A 107 -13.59 -4.43 11.73
CA PHE A 107 -13.75 -5.53 12.68
C PHE A 107 -14.99 -6.42 12.46
N HIS A 108 -15.97 -5.98 11.68
CA HIS A 108 -17.25 -6.66 11.53
C HIS A 108 -17.67 -6.91 10.07
N SER A 109 -16.72 -6.83 9.12
CA SER A 109 -16.98 -7.20 7.73
C SER A 109 -17.28 -8.70 7.59
N THR A 110 -18.26 -9.03 6.76
CA THR A 110 -18.77 -10.41 6.61
C THR A 110 -18.29 -11.11 5.35
N PHE A 111 -17.74 -10.37 4.41
CA PHE A 111 -17.19 -10.88 3.15
C PHE A 111 -18.12 -11.88 2.43
N PRO A 112 -19.32 -11.45 1.99
CA PRO A 112 -20.29 -12.35 1.38
C PRO A 112 -19.75 -13.02 0.12
N GLN A 113 -19.96 -14.34 -0.04
CA GLN A 113 -19.40 -15.11 -1.15
C GLN A 113 -19.75 -14.53 -2.53
N HIS A 114 -20.97 -14.03 -2.71
CA HIS A 114 -21.39 -13.43 -3.98
C HIS A 114 -20.67 -12.11 -4.30
N GLU A 115 -20.18 -11.37 -3.31
CA GLU A 115 -19.33 -10.19 -3.51
C GLU A 115 -17.88 -10.62 -3.81
N ILE A 116 -17.38 -11.69 -3.18
CA ILE A 116 -16.09 -12.30 -3.51
C ILE A 116 -16.03 -12.66 -4.99
N GLU A 117 -17.07 -13.36 -5.51
CA GLU A 117 -17.14 -13.77 -6.90
C GLU A 117 -17.14 -12.58 -7.88
N LYS A 118 -17.81 -11.49 -7.54
CA LYS A 118 -17.80 -10.26 -8.34
C LYS A 118 -16.46 -9.57 -8.32
N GLU A 119 -15.89 -9.35 -7.13
CA GLU A 119 -14.62 -8.65 -7.00
C GLU A 119 -13.45 -9.46 -7.59
N THR A 120 -13.55 -10.78 -7.61
CA THR A 120 -12.57 -11.64 -8.30
C THR A 120 -12.42 -11.24 -9.77
N GLU A 121 -13.51 -11.07 -10.48
CA GLU A 121 -13.44 -10.67 -11.90
C GLU A 121 -12.96 -9.22 -12.04
N VAL A 122 -13.33 -8.31 -11.14
CA VAL A 122 -12.85 -6.92 -11.15
C VAL A 122 -11.32 -6.86 -10.99
N ILE A 123 -10.77 -7.63 -10.04
CA ILE A 123 -9.31 -7.66 -9.82
C ILE A 123 -8.59 -8.38 -10.99
N ILE A 124 -9.20 -9.38 -11.61
CA ILE A 124 -8.62 -10.02 -12.79
C ILE A 124 -8.57 -9.03 -13.98
N ASP A 125 -9.60 -8.21 -14.16
CA ASP A 125 -9.59 -7.15 -15.16
C ASP A 125 -8.51 -6.09 -14.84
N GLU A 126 -8.30 -5.79 -13.55
CA GLU A 126 -7.22 -4.91 -13.11
C GLU A 126 -5.84 -5.51 -13.41
N ILE A 127 -5.61 -6.80 -13.15
CA ILE A 127 -4.37 -7.51 -13.51
C ILE A 127 -4.12 -7.38 -15.01
N GLN A 128 -5.11 -7.62 -15.85
CA GLN A 128 -4.96 -7.50 -17.31
C GLN A 128 -4.62 -6.07 -17.74
N SER A 129 -5.25 -5.07 -17.12
CA SER A 129 -4.93 -3.66 -17.37
C SER A 129 -3.48 -3.31 -17.01
N TYR A 130 -2.96 -3.89 -15.93
CA TYR A 130 -1.55 -3.74 -15.53
C TYR A 130 -0.59 -4.42 -16.51
N GLU A 131 -0.92 -5.63 -16.96
CA GLU A 131 -0.14 -6.37 -17.96
C GLU A 131 -0.05 -5.63 -19.29
N ASP A 132 -1.07 -4.86 -19.65
CA ASP A 132 -1.14 -4.01 -20.84
C ASP A 132 -0.44 -2.65 -20.65
N THR A 133 0.03 -2.34 -19.43
CA THR A 133 0.67 -1.05 -19.10
C THR A 133 2.15 -1.25 -18.75
N PRO A 134 3.08 -1.26 -19.73
CA PRO A 134 4.50 -1.53 -19.52
C PRO A 134 5.19 -0.57 -18.53
N SER A 135 4.69 0.67 -18.40
CA SER A 135 5.19 1.65 -17.47
C SER A 135 4.94 1.30 -15.99
N GLU A 136 3.95 0.47 -15.72
CA GLU A 136 3.61 -0.02 -14.39
C GLU A 136 4.22 -1.40 -14.15
N LEU A 137 4.03 -2.31 -15.08
CA LEU A 137 4.53 -3.69 -15.00
C LEU A 137 6.04 -3.77 -14.76
N ILE A 138 6.84 -2.85 -15.30
CA ILE A 138 8.29 -2.85 -15.12
C ILE A 138 8.73 -2.68 -13.66
N PHE A 139 7.90 -2.03 -12.82
CA PHE A 139 8.18 -1.91 -11.38
C PHE A 139 8.01 -3.25 -10.68
N ASP A 140 6.96 -4.00 -11.00
CA ASP A 140 6.74 -5.35 -10.46
C ASP A 140 7.82 -6.32 -10.93
N ASP A 141 8.16 -6.31 -12.22
CA ASP A 141 9.24 -7.12 -12.78
C ASP A 141 10.59 -6.82 -12.07
N PHE A 142 10.87 -5.57 -11.81
CA PHE A 142 12.08 -5.15 -11.10
C PHE A 142 12.07 -5.61 -9.63
N GLU A 143 10.95 -5.49 -8.92
CA GLU A 143 10.82 -5.96 -7.54
C GLU A 143 10.97 -7.49 -7.46
N ASP A 144 10.38 -8.26 -8.41
CA ASP A 144 10.59 -9.71 -8.49
C ASP A 144 12.06 -10.06 -8.69
N MET A 145 12.79 -9.30 -9.51
CA MET A 145 14.21 -9.52 -9.74
C MET A 145 15.06 -9.31 -8.49
N ILE A 146 14.87 -8.18 -7.79
CA ILE A 146 15.69 -7.85 -6.60
C ILE A 146 15.27 -8.61 -5.34
N PHE A 147 14.03 -9.10 -5.29
CA PHE A 147 13.46 -9.86 -4.17
C PHE A 147 13.04 -11.28 -4.60
N ARG A 148 13.76 -11.87 -5.53
CA ARG A 148 13.45 -13.19 -6.09
C ARG A 148 13.23 -14.26 -5.04
N ASN A 149 12.15 -15.04 -5.19
CA ASN A 149 11.71 -16.06 -4.24
C ASN A 149 11.41 -15.53 -2.82
N HIS A 150 11.09 -14.26 -2.72
CA HIS A 150 10.70 -13.62 -1.46
C HIS A 150 9.34 -12.91 -1.61
N PRO A 151 8.49 -12.88 -0.57
CA PRO A 151 7.17 -12.23 -0.67
C PRO A 151 7.18 -10.78 -1.14
N LEU A 152 8.24 -10.00 -0.88
CA LEU A 152 8.37 -8.63 -1.40
C LEU A 152 8.43 -8.55 -2.94
N GLY A 153 8.87 -9.60 -3.62
CA GLY A 153 8.89 -9.65 -5.08
C GLY A 153 7.56 -10.04 -5.72
N ARG A 154 6.56 -10.45 -4.94
CA ARG A 154 5.24 -10.83 -5.46
C ARG A 154 4.45 -9.61 -5.91
N ASN A 155 3.64 -9.77 -6.97
CA ASN A 155 2.70 -8.74 -7.37
C ASN A 155 1.62 -8.55 -6.29
N ILE A 156 1.25 -7.29 -6.00
CA ILE A 156 0.22 -6.95 -4.99
C ILE A 156 -1.16 -7.50 -5.39
N LEU A 157 -1.46 -7.52 -6.67
CA LEU A 157 -2.74 -8.01 -7.20
C LEU A 157 -2.90 -9.53 -7.08
N GLY A 158 -1.82 -10.27 -6.84
CA GLY A 158 -1.84 -11.73 -6.74
C GLY A 158 -1.88 -12.45 -8.08
N LYS A 159 -2.49 -13.65 -8.08
CA LYS A 159 -2.58 -14.51 -9.27
C LYS A 159 -4.03 -14.88 -9.56
N PRO A 160 -4.50 -14.81 -10.83
CA PRO A 160 -5.89 -15.10 -11.18
C PRO A 160 -6.39 -16.48 -10.71
N GLU A 161 -5.50 -17.50 -10.72
CA GLU A 161 -5.86 -18.86 -10.29
C GLU A 161 -6.16 -18.91 -8.82
N LEU A 162 -5.40 -18.19 -7.99
CA LEU A 162 -5.61 -18.13 -6.53
C LEU A 162 -6.84 -17.28 -6.21
N LEU A 163 -7.01 -16.12 -6.84
CA LEU A 163 -8.17 -15.26 -6.64
C LEU A 163 -9.50 -16.03 -6.87
N ARG A 164 -9.59 -16.83 -7.94
CA ARG A 164 -10.77 -17.66 -8.23
C ARG A 164 -11.03 -18.76 -7.19
N SER A 165 -10.00 -19.12 -6.43
CA SER A 165 -10.14 -20.16 -5.40
C SER A 165 -10.64 -19.61 -4.07
N PHE A 166 -10.52 -18.31 -3.81
CA PHE A 166 -10.86 -17.70 -2.53
C PHE A 166 -12.32 -17.82 -2.15
N ARG A 167 -12.57 -18.09 -0.88
CA ARG A 167 -13.89 -18.21 -0.26
C ARG A 167 -13.96 -17.31 0.97
N THR A 168 -15.17 -17.05 1.41
CA THR A 168 -15.44 -16.26 2.63
C THR A 168 -14.57 -16.68 3.81
N GLU A 169 -14.37 -17.98 4.02
CA GLU A 169 -13.58 -18.47 5.14
C GLU A 169 -12.08 -18.16 5.00
N ASP A 170 -11.53 -18.13 3.77
CA ASP A 170 -10.15 -17.77 3.51
C ASP A 170 -9.91 -16.29 3.87
N VAL A 171 -10.82 -15.41 3.43
CA VAL A 171 -10.78 -13.98 3.74
C VAL A 171 -10.93 -13.73 5.24
N LEU A 172 -11.86 -14.40 5.90
CA LEU A 172 -12.04 -14.34 7.35
C LEU A 172 -10.82 -14.90 8.10
N SER A 173 -10.19 -15.95 7.59
CA SER A 173 -8.97 -16.52 8.19
C SER A 173 -7.82 -15.52 8.13
N PHE A 174 -7.64 -14.83 7.00
CA PHE A 174 -6.63 -13.79 6.83
C PHE A 174 -6.89 -12.60 7.77
N THR A 175 -8.11 -12.07 7.80
CA THR A 175 -8.46 -10.93 8.64
C THR A 175 -8.38 -11.27 10.13
N ARG A 176 -8.80 -12.46 10.56
CA ARG A 176 -8.63 -12.92 11.95
C ARG A 176 -7.17 -13.00 12.40
N ARG A 177 -6.23 -13.25 11.51
CA ARG A 177 -4.80 -13.28 11.85
C ARG A 177 -4.20 -11.89 11.97
N PHE A 178 -4.55 -10.98 11.08
CA PHE A 178 -3.85 -9.72 10.92
C PHE A 178 -4.62 -8.49 11.41
N TYR A 179 -5.97 -8.49 11.34
CA TYR A 179 -6.81 -7.36 11.74
C TYR A 179 -7.13 -7.41 13.23
N GLN A 180 -6.05 -7.46 14.02
CA GLN A 180 -6.11 -7.53 15.47
C GLN A 180 -5.74 -6.17 16.08
N PRO A 181 -6.40 -5.74 17.18
CA PRO A 181 -6.10 -4.46 17.82
C PRO A 181 -4.61 -4.22 18.10
N GLY A 182 -3.89 -5.24 18.55
CA GLY A 182 -2.46 -5.17 18.82
C GLY A 182 -1.57 -5.04 17.58
N ASN A 183 -2.11 -5.31 16.37
CA ASN A 183 -1.40 -5.26 15.10
C ASN A 183 -1.71 -4.01 14.28
N MET A 184 -2.35 -3.02 14.87
CA MET A 184 -2.74 -1.82 14.15
C MET A 184 -2.63 -0.56 15.00
N VAL A 185 -2.69 0.55 14.31
CA VAL A 185 -2.77 1.87 14.90
C VAL A 185 -4.03 2.56 14.39
N PHE A 186 -4.85 3.07 15.29
CA PHE A 186 -5.90 4.02 14.94
C PHE A 186 -5.31 5.43 14.97
N PHE A 187 -5.24 6.06 13.83
CA PHE A 187 -4.72 7.43 13.73
C PHE A 187 -5.85 8.44 13.56
N VAL A 188 -5.64 9.64 14.12
CA VAL A 188 -6.51 10.80 13.93
C VAL A 188 -5.65 12.02 13.68
N GLN A 189 -5.91 12.73 12.59
CA GLN A 189 -5.33 14.05 12.32
C GLN A 189 -6.45 15.09 12.27
N GLY A 190 -6.38 16.11 13.11
CA GLY A 190 -7.42 17.15 13.14
C GLY A 190 -7.44 17.98 14.41
N GLN A 191 -8.33 18.97 14.44
CA GLN A 191 -8.50 19.87 15.57
C GLN A 191 -9.43 19.27 16.63
N TYR A 192 -8.88 18.43 17.51
CA TYR A 192 -9.64 17.75 18.55
C TYR A 192 -8.96 17.81 19.93
N ASP A 193 -9.78 17.82 20.99
CA ASP A 193 -9.32 17.41 22.31
C ASP A 193 -9.06 15.89 22.32
N PHE A 194 -7.85 15.51 22.68
CA PHE A 194 -7.44 14.11 22.68
C PHE A 194 -8.30 13.21 23.59
N ARG A 195 -8.78 13.75 24.71
CA ARG A 195 -9.71 13.03 25.61
C ARG A 195 -11.04 12.69 24.92
N ARG A 196 -11.48 13.51 23.94
CA ARG A 196 -12.67 13.20 23.13
C ARG A 196 -12.40 12.01 22.23
N ILE A 197 -11.23 11.96 21.59
CA ILE A 197 -10.84 10.82 20.75
C ILE A 197 -10.80 9.53 21.56
N ILE A 198 -10.16 9.54 22.74
CA ILE A 198 -10.08 8.38 23.64
C ILE A 198 -11.49 7.89 24.01
N ARG A 199 -12.39 8.77 24.45
CA ARG A 199 -13.77 8.38 24.82
C ARG A 199 -14.55 7.76 23.66
N LEU A 200 -14.37 8.27 22.44
CA LEU A 200 -15.01 7.70 21.24
C LEU A 200 -14.40 6.32 20.90
N ALA A 201 -13.10 6.21 20.98
CA ALA A 201 -12.42 4.92 20.75
C ALA A 201 -12.83 3.88 21.82
N GLU A 202 -12.88 4.25 23.10
CA GLU A 202 -13.39 3.38 24.16
C GLU A 202 -14.83 2.94 23.90
N LYS A 203 -15.69 3.84 23.43
CA LYS A 203 -17.11 3.56 23.14
C LYS A 203 -17.31 2.55 22.01
N TYR A 204 -16.49 2.61 20.96
CA TYR A 204 -16.71 1.86 19.71
C TYR A 204 -15.73 0.74 19.45
N LEU A 205 -14.56 0.74 20.10
CA LEU A 205 -13.47 -0.17 19.79
C LEU A 205 -12.99 -1.02 20.98
N SER A 206 -13.46 -0.77 22.22
CA SER A 206 -13.00 -1.50 23.40
C SER A 206 -13.55 -2.94 23.46
N ASP A 207 -14.71 -3.19 22.86
CA ASP A 207 -15.33 -4.52 22.87
C ASP A 207 -14.70 -5.49 21.86
N VAL A 208 -13.81 -4.97 20.97
CA VAL A 208 -13.04 -5.81 20.05
C VAL A 208 -12.04 -6.63 20.87
N PRO A 209 -12.09 -7.98 20.79
CA PRO A 209 -11.17 -8.82 21.57
C PRO A 209 -9.70 -8.54 21.23
N ALA A 210 -8.84 -8.55 22.25
CA ALA A 210 -7.41 -8.60 22.02
C ALA A 210 -7.05 -9.91 21.32
N GLY A 211 -6.13 -9.85 20.36
CA GLY A 211 -5.62 -11.01 19.66
C GLY A 211 -4.09 -11.06 19.68
N GLU A 212 -3.55 -12.24 19.53
CA GLU A 212 -2.11 -12.42 19.35
C GLU A 212 -1.75 -12.34 17.89
N VAL A 213 -0.77 -11.49 17.57
CA VAL A 213 -0.19 -11.39 16.23
C VAL A 213 1.15 -12.08 16.22
N ASN A 214 1.26 -13.10 15.40
CA ASN A 214 2.48 -13.87 15.18
C ASN A 214 3.05 -13.62 13.78
N SER A 215 3.03 -12.36 13.33
CA SER A 215 3.68 -12.01 12.07
C SER A 215 5.19 -11.95 12.29
N ARG A 216 5.92 -12.83 11.61
CA ARG A 216 7.37 -12.85 11.64
C ARG A 216 7.90 -12.69 10.22
N ARG A 217 8.14 -11.46 9.82
CA ARG A 217 8.77 -11.15 8.54
C ARG A 217 10.21 -11.65 8.55
N VAL A 218 10.59 -12.35 7.48
CA VAL A 218 11.96 -12.83 7.29
C VAL A 218 12.65 -11.86 6.31
N PRO A 219 13.87 -11.40 6.61
CA PRO A 219 14.61 -10.57 5.67
C PRO A 219 14.88 -11.29 4.34
N PRO A 220 14.83 -10.57 3.20
CA PRO A 220 15.10 -11.18 1.91
C PRO A 220 16.56 -11.68 1.82
N PRO A 221 16.80 -12.84 1.17
CA PRO A 221 18.14 -13.38 0.99
C PRO A 221 19.00 -12.43 0.13
N LEU A 222 20.31 -12.63 0.14
CA LEU A 222 21.20 -11.91 -0.80
C LEU A 222 20.78 -12.20 -2.24
N TYR A 223 20.82 -11.18 -3.09
CA TYR A 223 20.55 -11.31 -4.52
C TYR A 223 21.84 -11.16 -5.35
N ALA A 224 21.85 -11.77 -6.52
CA ALA A 224 22.87 -11.55 -7.54
C ALA A 224 22.34 -10.53 -8.56
N PRO A 225 23.18 -9.64 -9.09
CA PRO A 225 22.79 -8.76 -10.19
C PRO A 225 22.32 -9.57 -11.40
N GLU A 226 21.20 -9.18 -11.96
CA GLU A 226 20.60 -9.82 -13.13
C GLU A 226 20.26 -8.77 -14.19
N HIS A 227 20.06 -9.22 -15.42
CA HIS A 227 19.58 -8.41 -16.52
C HIS A 227 18.43 -9.15 -17.20
N LEU A 228 17.29 -8.49 -17.32
CA LEU A 228 16.12 -8.99 -18.01
C LEU A 228 15.75 -8.05 -19.16
N MET A 229 15.46 -8.60 -20.32
CA MET A 229 14.90 -7.89 -21.46
C MET A 229 13.65 -8.61 -21.93
N VAL A 230 12.52 -7.91 -21.91
CA VAL A 230 11.23 -8.42 -22.40
C VAL A 230 10.83 -7.61 -23.62
N ALA A 231 10.62 -8.29 -24.74
CA ALA A 231 10.09 -7.68 -25.96
C ALA A 231 8.56 -7.58 -25.85
N LYS A 232 8.03 -6.37 -25.98
CA LYS A 232 6.59 -6.09 -26.06
C LYS A 232 6.30 -5.29 -27.32
N ASP A 233 5.10 -5.46 -27.88
CA ASP A 233 4.66 -4.69 -29.06
C ASP A 233 4.18 -3.29 -28.61
N THR A 234 5.16 -2.44 -28.27
CA THR A 234 4.93 -1.06 -27.83
C THR A 234 5.80 -0.08 -28.59
N HIS A 235 5.37 1.19 -28.65
CA HIS A 235 6.14 2.27 -29.29
C HIS A 235 7.17 2.92 -28.39
N GLN A 236 7.29 2.46 -27.16
CA GLN A 236 8.21 3.00 -26.14
C GLN A 236 9.09 1.89 -25.57
N ALA A 237 10.30 2.26 -25.22
CA ALA A 237 11.19 1.43 -24.44
C ALA A 237 11.21 1.93 -22.99
N HIS A 238 10.90 1.05 -22.07
CA HIS A 238 10.96 1.29 -20.64
C HIS A 238 12.22 0.63 -20.09
N VAL A 239 12.99 1.37 -19.30
CA VAL A 239 14.24 0.90 -18.72
C VAL A 239 14.22 1.17 -17.23
N MET A 240 14.53 0.14 -16.44
CA MET A 240 14.72 0.25 -15.01
C MET A 240 16.08 -0.29 -14.61
N ILE A 241 16.79 0.48 -13.78
CA ILE A 241 18.10 0.14 -13.23
C ILE A 241 18.04 0.42 -11.73
N GLY A 242 18.50 -0.53 -10.93
CA GLY A 242 18.48 -0.28 -9.49
C GLY A 242 19.12 -1.40 -8.69
N SER A 243 18.94 -1.29 -7.39
CA SER A 243 19.47 -2.22 -6.41
C SER A 243 18.64 -2.20 -5.13
N ARG A 244 18.94 -3.08 -4.19
CA ARG A 244 18.41 -2.93 -2.83
C ARG A 244 18.90 -1.64 -2.19
N GLY A 245 18.01 -0.99 -1.48
CA GLY A 245 18.24 0.21 -0.70
C GLY A 245 18.34 -0.09 0.81
N TYR A 246 18.35 0.96 1.60
CA TYR A 246 18.34 0.89 3.06
C TYR A 246 16.93 0.69 3.59
N ASN A 247 16.82 -0.02 4.72
CA ASN A 247 15.55 -0.19 5.41
C ASN A 247 15.06 1.12 6.07
N ALA A 248 13.83 1.10 6.58
CA ALA A 248 13.17 2.28 7.16
C ALA A 248 13.87 2.86 8.39
N TYR A 249 14.67 2.05 9.09
CA TYR A 249 15.35 2.41 10.35
C TYR A 249 16.83 2.67 10.19
N ASP A 250 17.41 2.50 9.00
CA ASP A 250 18.83 2.71 8.74
C ASP A 250 19.16 4.21 8.70
N ASP A 251 20.17 4.63 9.43
CA ASP A 251 20.62 6.04 9.47
C ASP A 251 21.04 6.57 8.09
N LYS A 252 21.54 5.69 7.21
CA LYS A 252 21.97 6.04 5.85
C LYS A 252 20.80 6.29 4.91
N ARG A 253 19.57 5.91 5.27
CA ARG A 253 18.36 6.13 4.46
C ARG A 253 18.21 7.60 4.08
N THR A 254 18.42 8.51 5.00
CA THR A 254 18.30 9.96 4.75
C THR A 254 19.32 10.43 3.69
N ALA A 255 20.56 9.93 3.74
CA ALA A 255 21.56 10.25 2.74
C ALA A 255 21.20 9.68 1.35
N LEU A 256 20.67 8.46 1.30
CA LEU A 256 20.17 7.86 0.05
C LEU A 256 18.96 8.62 -0.50
N TYR A 257 18.07 9.08 0.36
CA TYR A 257 16.92 9.91 -0.03
C TYR A 257 17.38 11.23 -0.67
N LEU A 258 18.38 11.89 -0.07
CA LEU A 258 18.97 13.10 -0.66
C LEU A 258 19.65 12.81 -2.00
N LEU A 259 20.40 11.71 -2.11
CA LEU A 259 21.02 11.27 -3.36
C LEU A 259 19.96 11.00 -4.43
N ASN A 260 18.90 10.29 -4.10
CA ASN A 260 17.76 10.03 -4.97
C ASN A 260 17.19 11.35 -5.53
N ASN A 261 16.93 12.31 -4.66
CA ASN A 261 16.39 13.61 -5.06
C ASN A 261 17.35 14.40 -6.00
N ILE A 262 18.65 14.32 -5.76
CA ILE A 262 19.67 14.95 -6.61
C ILE A 262 19.75 14.27 -7.99
N LEU A 263 19.65 12.94 -8.04
CA LEU A 263 19.78 12.16 -9.27
C LEU A 263 18.55 12.31 -10.18
N GLY A 264 17.39 11.92 -9.70
CA GLY A 264 16.17 11.84 -10.49
C GLY A 264 14.91 12.27 -9.72
N GLY A 265 15.05 13.16 -8.73
CA GLY A 265 13.90 13.76 -8.05
C GLY A 265 13.03 14.62 -8.97
N PRO A 266 11.89 15.12 -8.49
CA PRO A 266 10.85 15.76 -9.31
C PRO A 266 11.28 17.10 -9.93
N GLY A 267 12.42 17.65 -9.53
CA GLY A 267 12.94 18.91 -10.07
C GLY A 267 13.50 18.74 -11.48
N MET A 268 13.14 19.65 -12.39
CA MET A 268 13.68 19.68 -13.77
C MET A 268 15.21 19.79 -13.83
N ASN A 269 15.84 20.27 -12.76
CA ASN A 269 17.28 20.40 -12.61
C ASN A 269 17.97 19.16 -12.03
N SER A 270 17.24 18.06 -11.80
CA SER A 270 17.85 16.81 -11.38
C SER A 270 18.89 16.32 -12.39
N LYS A 271 19.96 15.68 -11.91
CA LYS A 271 21.13 15.37 -12.76
C LYS A 271 20.77 14.48 -13.94
N LEU A 272 19.92 13.49 -13.75
CA LEU A 272 19.51 12.58 -14.82
C LEU A 272 18.60 13.29 -15.84
N ASN A 273 17.65 14.11 -15.38
CA ASN A 273 16.80 14.90 -16.28
C ASN A 273 17.65 15.83 -17.16
N VAL A 274 18.54 16.61 -16.57
CA VAL A 274 19.44 17.50 -17.34
C VAL A 274 20.35 16.72 -18.28
N SER A 275 20.90 15.60 -17.84
CA SER A 275 21.86 14.82 -18.61
C SER A 275 21.25 14.02 -19.75
N LEU A 276 20.15 13.30 -19.49
CA LEU A 276 19.55 12.36 -20.44
C LEU A 276 18.47 13.01 -21.29
N ARG A 277 17.62 13.84 -20.68
CA ARG A 277 16.50 14.47 -21.38
C ARG A 277 16.93 15.79 -22.03
N GLU A 278 17.37 16.78 -21.26
CA GLU A 278 17.59 18.12 -21.76
C GLU A 278 18.81 18.23 -22.71
N ARG A 279 19.93 17.60 -22.35
CA ARG A 279 21.17 17.70 -23.15
C ARG A 279 21.26 16.70 -24.29
N ARG A 280 20.70 15.51 -24.13
CA ARG A 280 20.90 14.41 -25.08
C ARG A 280 19.64 13.98 -25.79
N GLY A 281 18.45 14.33 -25.30
CA GLY A 281 17.17 13.91 -25.89
C GLY A 281 16.97 12.40 -25.96
N LEU A 282 17.59 11.64 -25.04
CA LEU A 282 17.55 10.17 -25.06
C LEU A 282 16.31 9.60 -24.40
N VAL A 283 15.68 10.35 -23.50
CA VAL A 283 14.51 9.92 -22.74
C VAL A 283 13.43 10.99 -22.75
N TYR A 284 12.18 10.56 -22.72
CA TYR A 284 11.03 11.43 -22.54
C TYR A 284 10.85 11.79 -21.05
N ASN A 285 10.97 10.78 -20.19
CA ASN A 285 10.93 10.94 -18.75
C ASN A 285 12.06 10.13 -18.10
N VAL A 286 12.58 10.65 -16.99
CA VAL A 286 13.52 9.92 -16.11
C VAL A 286 13.29 10.35 -14.68
N GLU A 287 13.15 9.37 -13.80
CA GLU A 287 12.98 9.58 -12.38
C GLU A 287 13.73 8.53 -11.57
N SER A 288 14.00 8.83 -10.32
CA SER A 288 14.54 7.85 -9.39
C SER A 288 13.64 7.73 -8.16
N ASN A 289 13.40 6.49 -7.74
CA ASN A 289 12.49 6.15 -6.67
C ASN A 289 13.22 5.36 -5.58
N LEU A 290 12.79 5.59 -4.34
CA LEU A 290 13.29 4.89 -3.16
C LEU A 290 12.11 4.37 -2.35
N THR A 291 12.03 3.06 -2.20
CA THR A 291 11.09 2.40 -1.29
C THR A 291 11.86 1.82 -0.12
N SER A 292 11.40 2.08 1.11
CA SER A 292 12.01 1.52 2.32
C SER A 292 11.01 0.63 3.03
N TYR A 293 11.39 -0.63 3.20
CA TYR A 293 10.67 -1.64 3.97
C TYR A 293 11.24 -1.73 5.40
N THR A 294 10.61 -2.52 6.25
CA THR A 294 11.02 -2.65 7.66
C THR A 294 12.44 -3.20 7.84
N ASP A 295 12.93 -4.05 6.94
CA ASP A 295 14.23 -4.73 7.03
C ASP A 295 15.12 -4.59 5.78
N THR A 296 14.62 -3.97 4.72
CA THR A 296 15.32 -3.77 3.45
C THR A 296 14.79 -2.51 2.75
N GLY A 297 15.18 -2.30 1.50
CA GLY A 297 14.63 -1.27 0.64
C GLY A 297 14.92 -1.56 -0.83
N ALA A 298 14.34 -0.76 -1.72
CA ALA A 298 14.59 -0.74 -3.14
C ALA A 298 14.95 0.67 -3.58
N PHE A 299 15.97 0.80 -4.41
CA PHE A 299 16.33 2.03 -5.09
C PHE A 299 16.34 1.76 -6.58
N CYS A 300 15.60 2.54 -7.35
CA CYS A 300 15.57 2.38 -8.80
C CYS A 300 15.59 3.71 -9.53
N ILE A 301 16.06 3.66 -10.76
CA ILE A 301 15.99 4.72 -11.76
C ILE A 301 15.16 4.18 -12.90
N TYR A 302 14.03 4.81 -13.15
CA TYR A 302 13.14 4.51 -14.26
C TYR A 302 13.31 5.55 -15.36
N SER A 303 13.31 5.09 -16.61
CA SER A 303 13.29 5.98 -17.76
C SER A 303 12.48 5.41 -18.90
N VAL A 304 11.85 6.29 -19.67
CA VAL A 304 11.09 5.94 -20.87
C VAL A 304 11.63 6.68 -22.09
N SER A 305 11.80 5.96 -23.18
CA SER A 305 12.35 6.48 -24.45
C SER A 305 11.57 5.91 -25.63
N TYR A 306 11.79 6.47 -26.79
CA TYR A 306 11.28 5.88 -28.04
C TYR A 306 12.12 4.67 -28.45
N THR A 307 11.46 3.63 -29.00
CA THR A 307 12.14 2.38 -29.38
C THR A 307 13.29 2.56 -30.35
N HIS A 308 13.24 3.53 -31.26
CA HIS A 308 14.31 3.81 -32.21
C HIS A 308 15.58 4.38 -31.57
N LEU A 309 15.52 4.89 -30.32
CA LEU A 309 16.68 5.42 -29.61
C LEU A 309 17.41 4.35 -28.79
N THR A 310 16.81 3.18 -28.60
CA THR A 310 17.36 2.09 -27.78
C THR A 310 18.23 1.08 -28.54
N LEU A 311 18.30 1.18 -29.86
CA LEU A 311 19.24 0.41 -30.70
C LEU A 311 20.48 1.27 -31.00
N PRO A 312 21.65 1.03 -30.49
CA PRO A 312 22.38 -0.06 -29.90
C PRO A 312 23.02 0.25 -28.54
N THR A 313 22.38 0.99 -27.67
CA THR A 313 22.98 1.41 -26.39
C THR A 313 22.53 0.50 -25.25
N ILE A 314 22.97 -0.75 -25.28
CA ILE A 314 22.93 -1.60 -24.09
C ILE A 314 24.05 -1.11 -23.16
N LEU A 315 23.72 -0.29 -22.18
CA LEU A 315 24.63 -0.04 -21.06
C LEU A 315 24.77 -1.34 -20.26
N ARG A 316 25.88 -2.02 -20.43
CA ARG A 316 26.33 -3.06 -19.49
C ARG A 316 26.85 -2.34 -18.25
N VAL A 317 26.20 -2.55 -17.15
CA VAL A 317 26.74 -2.23 -15.82
C VAL A 317 27.09 -3.52 -15.13
#